data_0d7a01c7a02564b8032138d916dd5871
#
_entry.id   0d7a01c7a02564b8032138d916dd5871
#
_cell.length_a   1.000
_cell.length_b   1.000
_cell.length_c   1.000
_cell.angle_alpha   90.00
_cell.angle_beta   90.00
_cell.angle_gamma   90.00
#
_symmetry.space_group_name_H-M   'P 1'
#
loop_
_entity.id
_entity.type
_entity.pdbx_description
1 polymer ?
#
loop_
_entity_poly.entity_id
_entity_poly.type
_entity_poly.pdbx_seq_one_letter_code
_entity_poly.pdbx_strand_id
1 'polypeptide(L)'
;MTKKYYDNIINSKVGIIPSLRKGELLMNYSKQREEILDVLKGSYSHLTAEDVYMEVKAKDNLVSRSTVYRNLNQLVDSNIVKRITTPVGTDRYDFIRNIHNHALCVKCGKVFDFDYHFNYKRIKSEVNNQVGVEIFNTGITFEGICSECKE
;
A
#
# COMPACT_ATOMS: atom_id res chain seq x y z
N MET A 1 -13.12 0.55 -16.06
CA MET A 1 -13.47 0.35 -14.62
C MET A 1 -14.12 1.61 -14.11
N THR A 2 -15.27 1.52 -13.49
CA THR A 2 -16.18 2.63 -13.29
C THR A 2 -16.13 3.14 -11.86
N LYS A 3 -16.60 4.37 -11.63
CA LYS A 3 -16.92 4.99 -10.33
C LYS A 3 -17.44 3.95 -9.30
N LYS A 4 -18.23 2.99 -9.75
CA LYS A 4 -18.79 1.87 -8.98
C LYS A 4 -17.71 0.96 -8.32
N TYR A 5 -16.54 0.84 -8.90
CA TYR A 5 -15.43 0.06 -8.33
C TYR A 5 -14.75 0.80 -7.17
N TYR A 6 -14.54 2.11 -7.30
CA TYR A 6 -14.06 2.96 -6.21
C TYR A 6 -15.04 2.98 -5.04
N ASP A 7 -16.32 3.14 -5.34
CA ASP A 7 -17.39 3.13 -4.34
C ASP A 7 -17.44 1.79 -3.59
N ASN A 8 -17.18 0.66 -4.26
CA ASN A 8 -17.14 -0.67 -3.62
C ASN A 8 -15.90 -0.86 -2.72
N ILE A 9 -14.71 -0.40 -3.14
CA ILE A 9 -13.51 -0.46 -2.30
C ILE A 9 -13.69 0.43 -1.07
N ILE A 10 -14.20 1.64 -1.26
CA ILE A 10 -14.46 2.58 -0.18
C ILE A 10 -15.50 2.01 0.77
N ASN A 11 -16.62 1.50 0.28
CA ASN A 11 -17.69 0.94 1.09
C ASN A 11 -17.29 -0.35 1.83
N SER A 12 -16.45 -1.20 1.24
CA SER A 12 -15.93 -2.40 1.90
C SER A 12 -14.95 -2.09 3.02
N LYS A 13 -14.27 -0.94 2.97
CA LYS A 13 -13.27 -0.53 3.98
C LYS A 13 -13.83 0.41 5.06
N VAL A 14 -14.95 1.09 4.81
CA VAL A 14 -15.63 1.98 5.79
C VAL A 14 -16.00 1.22 7.08
N GLY A 15 -16.24 -0.09 7.01
CA GLY A 15 -16.45 -0.92 8.20
C GLY A 15 -15.19 -1.25 9.02
N ILE A 16 -14.00 -0.90 8.52
CA ILE A 16 -12.71 -1.28 9.14
C ILE A 16 -12.09 -0.11 9.92
N ILE A 17 -12.49 1.14 9.64
CA ILE A 17 -11.94 2.33 10.32
C ILE A 17 -13.10 3.17 10.90
N PRO A 18 -13.44 2.99 12.20
CA PRO A 18 -14.57 3.68 12.82
C PRO A 18 -14.42 5.21 12.94
N SER A 19 -13.21 5.75 12.77
CA SER A 19 -12.89 7.15 13.05
C SER A 19 -12.91 8.07 11.84
N LEU A 20 -13.04 7.57 10.62
CA LEU A 20 -13.10 8.43 9.42
C LEU A 20 -14.53 8.88 9.15
N ARG A 21 -14.76 10.19 9.17
CA ARG A 21 -16.05 10.77 8.81
C ARG A 21 -16.38 10.46 7.36
N LYS A 22 -17.64 10.10 7.10
CA LYS A 22 -18.18 9.69 5.78
C LYS A 22 -17.90 10.69 4.63
N GLY A 23 -17.49 11.94 4.95
CA GLY A 23 -17.17 12.99 3.98
C GLY A 23 -15.69 13.06 3.57
N GLU A 24 -14.77 12.46 4.33
CA GLU A 24 -13.33 12.51 4.04
C GLU A 24 -12.88 11.41 3.07
N LEU A 25 -13.72 10.41 2.83
CA LEU A 25 -13.46 9.29 1.91
C LEU A 25 -13.87 9.55 0.46
N LEU A 26 -14.50 10.69 0.15
CA LEU A 26 -14.87 11.04 -1.23
C LEU A 26 -13.68 11.63 -1.97
N MET A 27 -12.73 10.77 -2.35
CA MET A 27 -11.71 11.16 -3.31
C MET A 27 -12.39 11.44 -4.66
N ASN A 28 -12.28 12.68 -5.15
CA ASN A 28 -12.73 13.02 -6.48
C ASN A 28 -12.08 12.08 -7.51
N TYR A 29 -12.89 11.58 -8.44
CA TYR A 29 -12.41 10.76 -9.55
C TYR A 29 -11.31 11.50 -10.31
N SER A 30 -10.23 10.81 -10.62
CA SER A 30 -9.15 11.29 -11.46
C SER A 30 -8.66 10.14 -12.33
N LYS A 31 -8.63 10.35 -13.66
CA LYS A 31 -8.11 9.40 -14.64
C LYS A 31 -6.67 8.98 -14.29
N GLN A 32 -5.83 9.95 -13.94
CA GLN A 32 -4.43 9.70 -13.57
C GLN A 32 -4.30 8.82 -12.32
N ARG A 33 -5.21 8.98 -11.34
CA ARG A 33 -5.24 8.14 -10.15
C ARG A 33 -5.64 6.71 -10.47
N GLU A 34 -6.57 6.50 -11.39
CA GLU A 34 -6.96 5.18 -11.87
C GLU A 34 -5.81 4.50 -12.60
N GLU A 35 -5.10 5.20 -13.46
CA GLU A 35 -3.90 4.70 -14.15
C GLU A 35 -2.79 4.29 -13.18
N ILE A 36 -2.54 5.09 -12.14
CA ILE A 36 -1.59 4.76 -11.06
C ILE A 36 -2.02 3.48 -10.32
N LEU A 37 -3.31 3.37 -9.99
CA LEU A 37 -3.83 2.19 -9.32
C LEU A 37 -3.75 0.94 -10.20
N ASP A 38 -3.98 1.06 -11.50
CA ASP A 38 -3.89 -0.07 -12.43
C ASP A 38 -2.44 -0.55 -12.58
N VAL A 39 -1.46 0.36 -12.54
CA VAL A 39 -0.04 0.02 -12.47
C VAL A 39 0.28 -0.76 -11.21
N LEU A 40 -0.12 -0.23 -10.04
CA LEU A 40 0.13 -0.89 -8.76
C LEU A 40 -0.57 -2.24 -8.63
N LYS A 41 -1.78 -2.39 -9.16
CA LYS A 41 -2.51 -3.66 -9.18
C LYS A 41 -1.89 -4.70 -10.10
N GLY A 42 -1.33 -4.26 -11.21
CA GLY A 42 -0.69 -5.13 -12.19
C GLY A 42 0.69 -5.63 -11.76
N SER A 43 1.30 -4.95 -10.78
CA SER A 43 2.64 -5.31 -10.30
C SER A 43 2.57 -6.24 -9.09
N TYR A 44 3.40 -7.29 -9.12
CA TYR A 44 3.71 -8.13 -7.96
C TYR A 44 5.01 -7.69 -7.26
N SER A 45 5.74 -6.74 -7.88
CA SER A 45 6.88 -6.09 -7.26
C SER A 45 6.44 -4.79 -6.62
N HIS A 46 6.88 -4.52 -5.42
CA HIS A 46 6.60 -3.27 -4.71
C HIS A 46 7.33 -2.13 -5.42
N LEU A 47 6.59 -1.33 -6.20
CA LEU A 47 7.14 -0.28 -7.04
C LEU A 47 7.55 0.93 -6.21
N THR A 48 8.62 1.60 -6.62
CA THR A 48 8.95 2.95 -6.15
C THR A 48 8.04 3.98 -6.84
N ALA A 49 7.98 5.20 -6.34
CA ALA A 49 7.23 6.27 -7.01
C ALA A 49 7.76 6.58 -8.41
N GLU A 50 9.07 6.40 -8.63
CA GLU A 50 9.69 6.59 -9.95
C GLU A 50 9.30 5.46 -10.91
N ASP A 51 9.27 4.20 -10.45
CA ASP A 51 8.80 3.08 -11.26
C ASP A 51 7.35 3.30 -11.70
N VAL A 52 6.48 3.70 -10.76
CA VAL A 52 5.08 4.04 -11.06
C VAL A 52 4.99 5.18 -12.07
N TYR A 53 5.81 6.23 -11.90
CA TYR A 53 5.85 7.33 -12.84
C TYR A 53 6.25 6.88 -14.25
N MET A 54 7.28 6.06 -14.37
CA MET A 54 7.75 5.57 -15.67
C MET A 54 6.69 4.72 -16.38
N GLU A 55 5.99 3.84 -15.65
CA GLU A 55 4.92 3.01 -16.21
C GLU A 55 3.68 3.81 -16.60
N VAL A 56 3.26 4.79 -15.78
CA VAL A 56 2.13 5.66 -16.13
C VAL A 56 2.48 6.55 -17.29
N LYS A 57 3.68 7.12 -17.33
CA LYS A 57 4.15 7.97 -18.42
C LYS A 57 4.21 7.26 -19.77
N ALA A 58 4.49 5.96 -19.76
CA ALA A 58 4.46 5.16 -20.99
C ALA A 58 3.04 5.07 -21.59
N LYS A 59 1.99 5.27 -20.79
CA LYS A 59 0.57 5.24 -21.19
C LYS A 59 0.01 6.65 -21.42
N ASP A 60 0.39 7.60 -20.56
CA ASP A 60 0.01 9.01 -20.62
C ASP A 60 1.29 9.88 -20.52
N ASN A 61 1.78 10.34 -21.67
CA ASN A 61 3.01 11.13 -21.76
C ASN A 61 2.88 12.54 -21.15
N LEU A 62 1.67 12.99 -20.82
CA LEU A 62 1.41 14.30 -20.20
C LEU A 62 1.50 14.27 -18.67
N VAL A 63 1.55 13.08 -18.06
CA VAL A 63 1.66 12.98 -16.60
C VAL A 63 3.01 13.51 -16.11
N SER A 64 2.98 14.28 -15.01
CA SER A 64 4.20 14.77 -14.35
C SER A 64 4.56 13.91 -13.11
N ARG A 65 5.85 13.91 -12.72
CA ARG A 65 6.28 13.27 -11.45
C ARG A 65 5.49 13.79 -10.28
N SER A 66 5.33 15.12 -10.15
CA SER A 66 4.59 15.74 -9.06
C SER A 66 3.13 15.26 -8.98
N THR A 67 2.51 15.01 -10.13
CA THR A 67 1.16 14.44 -10.21
C THR A 67 1.11 13.02 -9.65
N VAL A 68 2.09 12.18 -10.01
CA VAL A 68 2.18 10.80 -9.50
C VAL A 68 2.41 10.80 -7.99
N TYR A 69 3.38 11.55 -7.49
CA TYR A 69 3.67 11.64 -6.05
C TYR A 69 2.46 12.13 -5.25
N ARG A 70 1.77 13.16 -5.72
CA ARG A 70 0.56 13.68 -5.06
C ARG A 70 -0.55 12.63 -5.01
N ASN A 71 -0.79 11.90 -6.10
CA ASN A 71 -1.81 10.86 -6.14
C ASN A 71 -1.43 9.64 -5.27
N LEU A 72 -0.16 9.23 -5.26
CA LEU A 72 0.32 8.18 -4.37
C LEU A 72 0.10 8.55 -2.90
N ASN A 73 0.43 9.78 -2.50
CA ASN A 73 0.17 10.25 -1.13
C ASN A 73 -1.33 10.18 -0.79
N GLN A 74 -2.20 10.67 -1.67
CA GLN A 74 -3.65 10.60 -1.45
C GLN A 74 -4.17 9.16 -1.34
N LEU A 75 -3.60 8.22 -2.12
CA LEU A 75 -3.95 6.80 -2.05
C LEU A 75 -3.47 6.16 -0.74
N VAL A 76 -2.31 6.59 -0.22
CA VAL A 76 -1.80 6.18 1.09
C VAL A 76 -2.69 6.73 2.21
N ASP A 77 -3.00 8.02 2.18
CA ASP A 77 -3.86 8.69 3.16
C ASP A 77 -5.27 8.05 3.23
N SER A 78 -5.73 7.53 2.08
CA SER A 78 -7.03 6.83 1.97
C SER A 78 -6.93 5.33 2.29
N ASN A 79 -5.78 4.82 2.73
CA ASN A 79 -5.54 3.39 3.00
C ASN A 79 -5.88 2.46 1.82
N ILE A 80 -5.76 2.93 0.59
CA ILE A 80 -5.90 2.12 -0.64
C ILE A 80 -4.55 1.51 -1.02
N VAL A 81 -3.48 2.27 -0.77
CA VAL A 81 -2.10 1.88 -1.00
C VAL A 81 -1.35 1.98 0.32
N LYS A 82 -0.47 1.02 0.59
CA LYS A 82 0.46 1.05 1.72
C LYS A 82 1.80 1.60 1.22
N ARG A 83 2.36 2.55 1.97
CA ARG A 83 3.76 2.94 1.80
C ARG A 83 4.61 2.06 2.68
N ILE A 84 5.61 1.42 2.11
CA ILE A 84 6.61 0.61 2.80
C ILE A 84 7.90 1.42 2.82
N THR A 85 8.22 1.96 4.00
CA THR A 85 9.48 2.68 4.20
C THR A 85 10.63 1.69 4.23
N THR A 86 11.67 1.97 3.45
CA THR A 86 12.86 1.14 3.38
C THR A 86 14.04 1.87 4.01
N PRO A 87 14.93 1.18 4.73
CA PRO A 87 16.10 1.80 5.36
C PRO A 87 17.15 2.25 4.34
N VAL A 88 17.09 1.70 3.14
CA VAL A 88 18.02 2.00 2.03
C VAL A 88 17.21 2.25 0.77
N GLY A 89 17.49 3.36 0.09
CA GLY A 89 16.81 3.72 -1.15
C GLY A 89 15.53 4.50 -0.94
N THR A 90 14.54 4.26 -1.79
CA THR A 90 13.26 4.97 -1.81
C THR A 90 12.12 4.10 -1.33
N ASP A 91 11.12 4.72 -0.71
CA ASP A 91 9.89 4.05 -0.28
C ASP A 91 9.24 3.29 -1.44
N ARG A 92 8.58 2.19 -1.08
CA ARG A 92 7.83 1.37 -2.02
C ARG A 92 6.34 1.45 -1.75
N TYR A 93 5.56 1.20 -2.77
CA TYR A 93 4.10 1.31 -2.73
C TYR A 93 3.49 -0.04 -3.05
N ASP A 94 2.52 -0.43 -2.22
CA ASP A 94 1.81 -1.68 -2.31
C ASP A 94 0.30 -1.46 -2.33
N PHE A 95 -0.39 -2.02 -3.33
CA PHE A 95 -1.83 -1.97 -3.40
C PHE A 95 -2.44 -2.96 -2.39
N ILE A 96 -3.19 -2.46 -1.42
CA ILE A 96 -3.77 -3.28 -0.35
C ILE A 96 -4.93 -4.12 -0.92
N ARG A 97 -4.63 -5.35 -1.36
CA ARG A 97 -5.63 -6.34 -1.82
C ARG A 97 -6.23 -7.09 -0.65
N ASN A 98 -5.37 -7.77 0.07
CA ASN A 98 -5.65 -8.57 1.27
C ASN A 98 -4.58 -8.30 2.32
N ILE A 99 -4.78 -8.79 3.53
CA ILE A 99 -3.71 -8.82 4.54
C ILE A 99 -2.66 -9.81 4.06
N HIS A 100 -1.46 -9.34 3.81
CA HIS A 100 -0.29 -10.15 3.47
C HIS A 100 0.94 -9.64 4.22
N ASN A 101 2.00 -10.42 4.18
CA ASN A 101 3.21 -10.17 4.96
C ASN A 101 4.36 -9.85 4.04
N HIS A 102 5.30 -9.06 4.55
CA HIS A 102 6.46 -8.64 3.80
C HIS A 102 7.76 -9.08 4.47
N ALA A 103 8.77 -9.37 3.64
CA ALA A 103 10.15 -9.46 4.05
C ALA A 103 10.94 -8.35 3.35
N LEU A 104 11.63 -7.52 4.12
CA LEU A 104 12.40 -6.37 3.64
C LEU A 104 13.89 -6.68 3.72
N CYS A 105 14.61 -6.53 2.62
CA CYS A 105 16.05 -6.59 2.62
C CYS A 105 16.64 -5.25 3.06
N VAL A 106 17.33 -5.24 4.20
CA VAL A 106 17.96 -4.02 4.74
C VAL A 106 19.20 -3.55 3.95
N LYS A 107 19.78 -4.41 3.10
CA LYS A 107 20.93 -4.04 2.25
C LYS A 107 20.51 -3.37 0.93
N CYS A 108 19.45 -3.85 0.26
CA CYS A 108 19.06 -3.34 -1.06
C CYS A 108 17.65 -2.72 -1.13
N GLY A 109 16.88 -2.76 -0.04
CA GLY A 109 15.53 -2.20 0.01
C GLY A 109 14.49 -2.98 -0.81
N LYS A 110 14.81 -4.18 -1.33
CA LYS A 110 13.81 -5.06 -1.96
C LYS A 110 12.81 -5.53 -0.93
N VAL A 111 11.53 -5.54 -1.31
CA VAL A 111 10.43 -6.06 -0.52
C VAL A 111 9.86 -7.29 -1.22
N PHE A 112 9.62 -8.33 -0.45
CA PHE A 112 9.10 -9.62 -0.91
C PHE A 112 7.80 -9.91 -0.17
N ASP A 113 6.78 -10.35 -0.90
CA ASP A 113 5.58 -10.93 -0.31
C ASP A 113 5.86 -12.37 0.12
N PHE A 114 5.27 -12.78 1.22
CA PHE A 114 5.24 -14.18 1.60
C PHE A 114 3.92 -14.55 2.26
N ASP A 115 3.50 -15.78 1.99
CA ASP A 115 2.28 -16.34 2.54
C ASP A 115 2.59 -17.09 3.83
N TYR A 116 2.02 -16.59 4.93
CA TYR A 116 1.99 -17.29 6.19
C TYR A 116 0.73 -16.90 6.96
N HIS A 117 0.04 -17.90 7.50
CA HIS A 117 -1.19 -17.68 8.24
C HIS A 117 -0.92 -17.40 9.71
N PHE A 118 -0.70 -16.12 10.02
CA PHE A 118 -0.65 -15.67 11.42
C PHE A 118 -2.06 -15.60 12.01
N ASN A 119 -2.20 -15.99 13.28
CA ASN A 119 -3.44 -15.76 14.01
C ASN A 119 -3.54 -14.27 14.40
N TYR A 120 -3.87 -13.43 13.43
CA TYR A 120 -3.99 -11.98 13.65
C TYR A 120 -5.02 -11.60 14.71
N LYS A 121 -6.09 -12.40 14.89
CA LYS A 121 -7.08 -12.18 15.94
C LYS A 121 -6.44 -12.29 17.33
N ARG A 122 -5.62 -13.32 17.55
CA ARG A 122 -4.88 -13.51 18.80
C ARG A 122 -3.85 -12.40 19.00
N ILE A 123 -3.07 -12.06 17.97
CA ILE A 123 -2.06 -10.99 18.04
C ILE A 123 -2.72 -9.66 18.42
N LYS A 124 -3.82 -9.27 17.77
CA LYS A 124 -4.57 -8.06 18.11
C LYS A 124 -5.02 -8.04 19.56
N SER A 125 -5.60 -9.15 20.04
CA SER A 125 -6.07 -9.28 21.41
C SER A 125 -4.93 -9.12 22.40
N GLU A 126 -3.80 -9.79 22.17
CA GLU A 126 -2.63 -9.71 23.05
C GLU A 126 -2.06 -8.30 23.13
N VAL A 127 -1.88 -7.63 21.98
CA VAL A 127 -1.38 -6.25 21.95
C VAL A 127 -2.35 -5.29 22.65
N ASN A 128 -3.66 -5.43 22.39
CA ASN A 128 -4.66 -4.60 23.07
C ASN A 128 -4.61 -4.80 24.59
N ASN A 129 -4.50 -6.05 25.05
CA ASN A 129 -4.43 -6.35 26.49
C ASN A 129 -3.15 -5.80 27.15
N GLN A 130 -2.02 -5.79 26.43
CA GLN A 130 -0.74 -5.33 26.98
C GLN A 130 -0.59 -3.82 27.00
N VAL A 131 -1.05 -3.14 25.95
CA VAL A 131 -0.77 -1.69 25.76
C VAL A 131 -2.03 -0.83 25.53
N GLY A 132 -3.22 -1.42 25.52
CA GLY A 132 -4.49 -0.70 25.39
C GLY A 132 -4.73 -0.09 24.00
N VAL A 133 -4.03 -0.56 22.96
CA VAL A 133 -4.16 -0.05 21.59
C VAL A 133 -5.14 -0.90 20.78
N GLU A 134 -6.22 -0.29 20.30
CA GLU A 134 -7.15 -0.93 19.37
C GLU A 134 -6.54 -1.00 17.94
N ILE A 135 -6.25 -2.23 17.49
CA ILE A 135 -5.58 -2.45 16.21
C ILE A 135 -6.62 -2.63 15.09
N PHE A 136 -6.63 -1.72 14.13
CA PHE A 136 -7.52 -1.78 12.95
C PHE A 136 -6.89 -2.52 11.78
N ASN A 137 -5.58 -2.33 11.56
CA ASN A 137 -4.85 -2.94 10.45
C ASN A 137 -3.71 -3.81 10.97
N THR A 138 -3.45 -4.91 10.29
CA THR A 138 -2.36 -5.84 10.62
C THR A 138 -1.61 -6.20 9.35
N GLY A 139 -0.31 -6.26 9.46
CA GLY A 139 0.59 -6.81 8.49
C GLY A 139 1.94 -6.91 9.17
N ILE A 140 2.60 -8.04 9.01
CA ILE A 140 3.92 -8.27 9.59
C ILE A 140 4.96 -8.00 8.52
N THR A 141 5.98 -7.22 8.88
CA THR A 141 7.16 -7.02 8.04
C THR A 141 8.36 -7.55 8.79
N PHE A 142 9.06 -8.51 8.20
CA PHE A 142 10.33 -8.99 8.68
C PHE A 142 11.46 -8.27 7.98
N GLU A 143 12.51 -7.96 8.70
CA GLU A 143 13.73 -7.38 8.16
C GLU A 143 14.85 -8.42 8.11
N GLY A 144 15.63 -8.41 7.04
CA GLY A 144 16.70 -9.39 6.85
C GLY A 144 17.58 -9.03 5.65
N ILE A 145 18.37 -10.00 5.19
CA ILE A 145 19.26 -9.85 4.03
C ILE A 145 18.82 -10.89 2.99
N CYS A 146 18.45 -10.43 1.78
CA CYS A 146 18.03 -11.32 0.70
C CYS A 146 19.20 -12.16 0.16
N SER A 147 18.87 -13.23 -0.59
CA SER A 147 19.86 -14.14 -1.16
C SER A 147 20.87 -13.45 -2.08
N GLU A 148 20.47 -12.43 -2.82
CA GLU A 148 21.34 -11.65 -3.70
C GLU A 148 22.33 -10.75 -2.93
N CYS A 149 22.03 -10.43 -1.66
CA CYS A 149 22.86 -9.59 -0.81
C CYS A 149 23.64 -10.38 0.25
N LYS A 150 23.37 -11.68 0.40
CA LYS A 150 24.22 -12.57 1.19
C LYS A 150 25.49 -12.82 0.38
N GLU A 151 26.59 -12.39 0.92
CA GLU A 151 27.93 -12.83 0.48
C GLU A 151 28.26 -14.17 1.12
#